data_c9b81a4ea05f3e3474cc386ddd6aed23
#
_entry.id   c9b81a4ea05f3e3474cc386ddd6aed23
#
_cell.length_a   1.000
_cell.length_b   1.000
_cell.length_c   1.000
_cell.angle_alpha   90.00
_cell.angle_beta   90.00
_cell.angle_gamma   90.00
#
_symmetry.space_group_name_H-M   'P 1'
#
loop_
_entity.id
_entity.type
_entity.pdbx_description
1 polymer ?
#
loop_
_entity_poly.entity_id
_entity_poly.type
_entity_poly.pdbx_seq_one_letter_code
_entity_poly.pdbx_strand_id
1 'polypeptide(L)'
;EIKADIGQILRKLCEQKGVEIIEANACPDHIHMMVSIPPKLSVAEFMGYLKGKSSLMIFDRHANLKYKYGSRHFWARGYYVDTVGRNKKVIEEYIKNQLQEDIAADQITLKEYIDPFTGSKNTKA
;
A
#
# COMPACT_ATOMS: atom_id res chain seq x y z
N GLU A 1 -12.76 -1.81 -9.18
CA GLU A 1 -11.85 -2.75 -8.53
C GLU A 1 -11.27 -2.15 -7.26
N ILE A 2 -11.49 -2.79 -6.14
CA ILE A 2 -11.11 -2.21 -4.85
C ILE A 2 -9.61 -2.05 -4.70
N LYS A 3 -8.83 -3.01 -5.19
CA LYS A 3 -7.37 -2.95 -5.06
C LYS A 3 -6.81 -1.74 -5.81
N ALA A 4 -7.30 -1.48 -7.00
CA ALA A 4 -6.86 -0.33 -7.77
C ALA A 4 -7.26 0.97 -7.09
N ASP A 5 -8.46 1.01 -6.52
CA ASP A 5 -8.93 2.20 -5.80
C ASP A 5 -8.06 2.48 -4.59
N ILE A 6 -7.71 1.44 -3.83
CA ILE A 6 -6.86 1.61 -2.65
C ILE A 6 -5.51 2.19 -3.07
N GLY A 7 -4.92 1.65 -4.13
CA GLY A 7 -3.65 2.17 -4.61
C GLY A 7 -3.71 3.62 -5.02
N GLN A 8 -4.77 4.00 -5.73
CA GLN A 8 -4.94 5.39 -6.14
C GLN A 8 -5.14 6.31 -4.95
N ILE A 9 -5.92 5.87 -3.97
CA ILE A 9 -6.17 6.66 -2.77
C ILE A 9 -4.87 6.89 -2.01
N LEU A 10 -4.09 5.83 -1.80
CA LEU A 10 -2.84 5.95 -1.05
C LEU A 10 -1.83 6.82 -1.78
N ARG A 11 -1.76 6.69 -3.10
CA ARG A 11 -0.86 7.53 -3.89
C ARG A 11 -1.21 9.00 -3.74
N LYS A 12 -2.50 9.32 -3.84
CA LYS A 12 -2.94 10.70 -3.72
C LYS A 12 -2.65 11.27 -2.35
N LEU A 13 -2.92 10.49 -1.30
CA LEU A 13 -2.69 10.94 0.06
C LEU A 13 -1.20 11.16 0.34
N CYS A 14 -0.35 10.30 -0.20
CA CYS A 14 1.09 10.49 -0.06
C CYS A 14 1.52 11.78 -0.75
N GLU A 15 1.01 12.04 -1.94
CA GLU A 15 1.34 13.28 -2.65
C GLU A 15 0.96 14.50 -1.83
N GLN A 16 -0.19 14.46 -1.18
CA GLN A 16 -0.65 15.61 -0.40
C GLN A 16 0.25 15.91 0.77
N LYS A 17 0.97 14.93 1.27
CA LYS A 17 1.90 15.13 2.38
C LYS A 17 3.35 15.24 1.94
N GLY A 18 3.59 15.26 0.65
CA GLY A 18 4.94 15.34 0.14
C GLY A 18 5.75 14.08 0.35
N VAL A 19 5.07 12.95 0.50
CA VAL A 19 5.70 11.66 0.65
C VAL A 19 5.82 11.00 -0.71
N GLU A 20 7.04 10.62 -1.05
CA GLU A 20 7.31 9.96 -2.33
C GLU A 20 7.19 8.45 -2.17
N ILE A 21 6.40 7.82 -3.01
CA ILE A 21 6.34 6.35 -3.04
C ILE A 21 7.41 5.87 -4.01
N ILE A 22 8.40 5.15 -3.49
CA ILE A 22 9.49 4.65 -4.30
C ILE A 22 9.13 3.31 -4.88
N GLU A 23 8.52 2.44 -4.07
CA GLU A 23 8.05 1.15 -4.53
C GLU A 23 6.93 0.72 -3.60
N ALA A 24 5.94 0.02 -4.14
CA ALA A 24 4.83 -0.46 -3.33
C ALA A 24 4.18 -1.64 -4.00
N ASN A 25 3.69 -2.56 -3.19
CA ASN A 25 2.98 -3.74 -3.66
C ASN A 25 1.80 -4.02 -2.76
N ALA A 26 0.65 -4.27 -3.36
CA ALA A 26 -0.56 -4.60 -2.64
C ALA A 26 -0.76 -6.11 -2.66
N CYS A 27 -0.89 -6.68 -1.50
CA CYS A 27 -1.18 -8.10 -1.33
C CYS A 27 -2.61 -8.24 -0.81
N PRO A 28 -3.19 -9.45 -0.84
CA PRO A 28 -4.59 -9.58 -0.45
C PRO A 28 -4.91 -9.09 0.95
N ASP A 29 -3.97 -9.23 1.88
CA ASP A 29 -4.23 -8.89 3.28
C ASP A 29 -3.28 -7.85 3.83
N HIS A 30 -2.38 -7.30 3.02
CA HIS A 30 -1.45 -6.28 3.51
C HIS A 30 -0.82 -5.54 2.34
N ILE A 31 -0.06 -4.49 2.66
CA ILE A 31 0.63 -3.68 1.68
C ILE A 31 2.05 -3.45 2.15
N HIS A 32 3.00 -3.60 1.22
CA HIS A 32 4.39 -3.22 1.42
C HIS A 32 4.64 -1.92 0.69
N MET A 33 5.22 -0.95 1.37
CA MET A 33 5.53 0.33 0.75
C MET A 33 6.92 0.79 1.16
N MET A 34 7.68 1.23 0.18
CA MET A 34 8.91 1.94 0.43
C MET A 34 8.68 3.40 0.06
N VAL A 35 8.80 4.27 1.05
CA VAL A 35 8.48 5.68 0.86
C VAL A 35 9.61 6.56 1.37
N SER A 36 9.66 7.77 0.83
CA SER A 36 10.55 8.81 1.30
C SER A 36 9.70 9.86 1.99
N ILE A 37 9.88 9.97 3.31
CA ILE A 37 9.08 10.89 4.13
C ILE A 37 9.90 12.15 4.42
N PRO A 38 9.33 13.35 4.18
CA PRO A 38 10.07 14.58 4.45
C PRO A 38 10.37 14.72 5.94
N PRO A 39 11.50 15.34 6.29
CA PRO A 39 11.95 15.38 7.70
C PRO A 39 10.94 16.02 8.66
N LYS A 40 10.12 16.92 8.16
CA LYS A 40 9.14 17.61 9.02
C LYS A 40 7.97 16.74 9.43
N LEU A 41 7.84 15.54 8.84
CA LEU A 41 6.70 14.68 9.07
C LEU A 41 7.18 13.41 9.77
N SER A 42 6.63 13.11 10.94
CA SER A 42 6.98 11.87 11.62
C SER A 42 6.26 10.69 11.01
N VAL A 43 6.84 9.51 11.21
CA VAL A 43 6.20 8.27 10.74
C VAL A 43 4.82 8.13 11.37
N ALA A 44 4.72 8.40 12.67
CA ALA A 44 3.44 8.25 13.37
C ALA A 44 2.38 9.18 12.82
N GLU A 45 2.74 10.43 12.56
CA GLU A 45 1.79 11.39 11.99
C GLU A 45 1.37 10.95 10.59
N PHE A 46 2.34 10.53 9.79
CA PHE A 46 2.04 10.09 8.43
C PHE A 46 1.13 8.87 8.44
N MET A 47 1.42 7.89 9.30
CA MET A 47 0.61 6.67 9.34
C MET A 47 -0.79 6.94 9.87
N GLY A 48 -0.91 7.83 10.85
CA GLY A 48 -2.23 8.21 11.35
C GLY A 48 -3.06 8.86 10.25
N TYR A 49 -2.45 9.79 9.54
CA TYR A 49 -3.09 10.46 8.42
C TYR A 49 -3.47 9.46 7.32
N LEU A 50 -2.51 8.64 6.91
CA LEU A 50 -2.71 7.73 5.79
C LEU A 50 -3.80 6.71 6.09
N LYS A 51 -3.73 6.07 7.26
CA LYS A 51 -4.70 5.04 7.62
C LYS A 51 -6.09 5.64 7.84
N GLY A 52 -6.16 6.77 8.52
CA GLY A 52 -7.44 7.40 8.79
C GLY A 52 -8.14 7.90 7.54
N LYS A 53 -7.43 8.68 6.74
CA LYS A 53 -8.01 9.24 5.52
C LYS A 53 -8.34 8.17 4.50
N SER A 54 -7.46 7.19 4.33
CA SER A 54 -7.72 6.15 3.35
C SER A 54 -8.91 5.30 3.76
N SER A 55 -9.08 5.02 5.05
CA SER A 55 -10.25 4.28 5.52
C SER A 55 -11.54 4.99 5.14
N LEU A 56 -11.59 6.29 5.40
CA LEU A 56 -12.78 7.06 5.05
C LEU A 56 -13.07 7.04 3.57
N MET A 57 -12.04 7.20 2.76
CA MET A 57 -12.20 7.24 1.31
C MET A 57 -12.59 5.87 0.76
N ILE A 58 -12.02 4.81 1.32
CA ILE A 58 -12.35 3.46 0.88
C ILE A 58 -13.81 3.15 1.20
N PHE A 59 -14.26 3.46 2.42
CA PHE A 59 -15.63 3.21 2.80
C PHE A 59 -16.61 4.09 2.04
N ASP A 60 -16.18 5.27 1.63
CA ASP A 60 -17.02 6.15 0.84
C ASP A 60 -17.27 5.57 -0.55
N ARG A 61 -16.24 5.00 -1.15
CA ARG A 61 -16.36 4.41 -2.47
C ARG A 61 -16.96 3.01 -2.46
N HIS A 62 -16.77 2.30 -1.37
CA HIS A 62 -17.22 0.91 -1.22
C HIS A 62 -17.99 0.77 0.07
N ALA A 63 -19.18 1.35 0.08
CA ALA A 63 -20.01 1.44 1.29
C ALA A 63 -20.33 0.08 1.91
N ASN A 64 -20.40 -0.96 1.09
CA ASN A 64 -20.69 -2.30 1.58
C ASN A 64 -19.61 -2.82 2.52
N LEU A 65 -18.38 -2.32 2.41
CA LEU A 65 -17.30 -2.76 3.29
C LEU A 65 -17.48 -2.28 4.72
N LYS A 66 -18.18 -1.16 4.89
CA LYS A 66 -18.49 -0.66 6.22
C LYS A 66 -19.22 -1.69 7.05
N TYR A 67 -20.16 -2.36 6.43
CA TYR A 67 -20.94 -3.38 7.12
C TYR A 67 -20.13 -4.63 7.36
N LYS A 68 -19.26 -4.96 6.43
CA LYS A 68 -18.43 -6.16 6.54
C LYS A 68 -17.47 -6.07 7.71
N TYR A 69 -16.81 -4.92 7.89
CA TYR A 69 -15.81 -4.77 8.92
C TYR A 69 -16.39 -4.30 10.25
N GLY A 70 -17.65 -3.89 10.25
CA GLY A 70 -18.37 -3.57 11.49
C GLY A 70 -17.80 -2.39 12.25
N SER A 71 -16.84 -1.68 11.70
CA SER A 71 -16.25 -0.52 12.33
C SER A 71 -15.76 0.42 11.25
N ARG A 72 -15.19 1.56 11.67
CA ARG A 72 -14.69 2.55 10.73
C ARG A 72 -13.23 2.32 10.37
N HIS A 73 -12.67 1.21 10.80
CA HIS A 73 -11.27 0.93 10.58
C HIS A 73 -11.12 -0.13 9.50
N PHE A 74 -10.66 0.30 8.36
CA PHE A 74 -10.36 -0.63 7.28
C PHE A 74 -9.08 -1.40 7.56
N TRP A 75 -8.08 -0.70 8.11
CA TRP A 75 -6.75 -1.27 8.33
C TRP A 75 -6.67 -1.93 9.70
N ALA A 76 -5.85 -2.97 9.79
CA ALA A 76 -5.55 -3.58 11.07
C ALA A 76 -4.78 -2.58 11.93
N ARG A 77 -4.78 -2.82 13.23
CA ARG A 77 -4.01 -1.99 14.16
C ARG A 77 -2.53 -2.15 13.91
N GLY A 78 -1.82 -1.04 14.11
CA GLY A 78 -0.38 -1.07 14.02
C GLY A 78 0.15 -1.12 12.62
N TYR A 79 1.45 -1.21 12.53
CA TYR A 79 2.15 -1.30 11.27
C TYR A 79 3.59 -1.67 11.56
N TYR A 80 4.26 -2.21 10.56
CA TYR A 80 5.67 -2.52 10.69
C TYR A 80 6.46 -1.48 9.93
N VAL A 81 7.50 -0.95 10.57
CA VAL A 81 8.34 0.08 9.98
C VAL A 81 9.80 -0.34 10.10
N ASP A 82 10.52 -0.16 9.03
CA ASP A 82 11.94 -0.38 9.03
C ASP A 82 12.59 0.72 8.22
N THR A 83 13.76 1.15 8.64
CA THR A 83 14.52 2.14 7.92
C THR A 83 15.43 1.42 6.94
N VAL A 84 15.28 1.77 5.67
CA VAL A 84 16.10 1.12 4.66
C VAL A 84 17.40 1.88 4.47
N GLY A 85 18.39 1.15 3.99
CA GLY A 85 19.68 1.73 3.73
C GLY A 85 19.66 2.64 2.51
N ARG A 86 20.85 2.96 2.05
CA ARG A 86 21.00 3.95 0.98
C ARG A 86 20.69 3.38 -0.40
N ASN A 87 20.73 2.08 -0.57
CA ASN A 87 20.56 1.48 -1.89
C ASN A 87 19.08 1.19 -2.12
N LYS A 88 18.40 2.19 -2.66
CA LYS A 88 16.98 2.06 -2.96
C LYS A 88 16.69 0.89 -3.89
N LYS A 89 17.58 0.65 -4.84
CA LYS A 89 17.34 -0.38 -5.84
C LYS A 89 17.25 -1.77 -5.21
N VAL A 90 18.13 -2.05 -4.25
CA VAL A 90 18.11 -3.33 -3.56
C VAL A 90 16.82 -3.50 -2.79
N ILE A 91 16.37 -2.42 -2.15
CA ILE A 91 15.14 -2.47 -1.37
C ILE A 91 13.92 -2.62 -2.28
N GLU A 92 13.93 -1.95 -3.42
CA GLU A 92 12.86 -2.11 -4.39
C GLU A 92 12.74 -3.57 -4.82
N GLU A 93 13.86 -4.20 -5.08
CA GLU A 93 13.87 -5.61 -5.45
C GLU A 93 13.36 -6.49 -4.33
N TYR A 94 13.75 -6.16 -3.10
CA TYR A 94 13.27 -6.90 -1.95
C TYR A 94 11.74 -6.86 -1.85
N ILE A 95 11.16 -5.67 -2.02
CA ILE A 95 9.71 -5.53 -1.95
C ILE A 95 9.03 -6.31 -3.07
N LYS A 96 9.60 -6.28 -4.26
CA LYS A 96 9.04 -7.04 -5.37
C LYS A 96 9.12 -8.53 -5.13
N ASN A 97 10.22 -8.99 -4.53
CA ASN A 97 10.37 -10.39 -4.20
C ASN A 97 9.36 -10.81 -3.13
N GLN A 98 9.12 -9.93 -2.14
CA GLN A 98 8.11 -10.18 -1.13
C GLN A 98 6.74 -10.37 -1.75
N LEU A 99 6.41 -9.53 -2.73
CA LEU A 99 5.14 -9.66 -3.41
C LEU A 99 5.01 -11.04 -4.09
N GLN A 100 6.07 -11.48 -4.75
CA GLN A 100 6.02 -12.77 -5.43
C GLN A 100 5.88 -13.92 -4.44
N GLU A 101 6.58 -13.85 -3.32
CA GLU A 101 6.46 -14.86 -2.29
C GLU A 101 5.07 -14.89 -1.69
N ASP A 102 4.51 -13.72 -1.43
CA ASP A 102 3.17 -13.62 -0.87
C ASP A 102 2.12 -14.17 -1.82
N ILE A 103 2.27 -13.89 -3.10
CA ILE A 103 1.36 -14.43 -4.12
C ILE A 103 1.44 -15.95 -4.14
N ALA A 104 2.66 -16.49 -4.08
CA ALA A 104 2.86 -17.94 -4.10
C ALA A 104 2.25 -18.57 -2.85
N ALA A 105 2.48 -17.95 -1.70
CA ALA A 105 1.96 -18.46 -0.43
C ALA A 105 0.44 -18.50 -0.41
N ASP A 106 -0.18 -17.48 -1.00
CA ASP A 106 -1.63 -17.37 -1.03
C ASP A 106 -2.24 -18.10 -2.23
N GLN A 107 -1.40 -18.72 -3.06
CA GLN A 107 -1.82 -19.45 -4.23
C GLN A 107 -2.61 -18.58 -5.20
N ILE A 108 -2.25 -17.31 -5.28
CA ILE A 108 -2.89 -16.39 -6.20
C ILE A 108 -2.23 -16.52 -7.56
N THR A 109 -3.04 -16.82 -8.57
CA THR A 109 -2.55 -16.91 -9.93
C THR A 109 -2.79 -15.58 -10.63
N LEU A 110 -1.71 -14.92 -11.01
CA LEU A 110 -1.80 -13.66 -11.71
C LEU A 110 -1.29 -13.84 -13.13
N LYS A 111 -2.18 -13.69 -14.07
CA LYS A 111 -1.76 -13.65 -15.48
C LYS A 111 -1.26 -12.27 -15.79
N GLU A 112 -1.89 -11.28 -15.17
CA GLU A 112 -1.60 -9.90 -15.44
C GLU A 112 -1.93 -9.10 -14.21
N TYR A 113 -1.00 -8.27 -13.79
CA TYR A 113 -1.16 -7.48 -12.58
C TYR A 113 -0.76 -6.05 -12.89
N ILE A 114 -1.63 -5.11 -12.57
CA ILE A 114 -1.32 -3.70 -12.68
C ILE A 114 -1.10 -3.16 -11.29
N ASP A 115 0.10 -2.67 -11.03
CA ASP A 115 0.45 -2.11 -9.75
C ASP A 115 -0.32 -0.81 -9.54
N PRO A 116 -1.26 -0.74 -8.60
CA PRO A 116 -2.06 0.46 -8.41
C PRO A 116 -1.27 1.64 -7.88
N PHE A 117 -0.07 1.41 -7.37
CA PHE A 117 0.75 2.48 -6.80
C PHE A 117 1.63 3.14 -7.85
N THR A 118 2.20 2.38 -8.74
CA THR A 118 3.10 2.91 -9.76
C THR A 118 2.45 2.98 -11.12
N GLY A 119 1.39 2.22 -11.34
CA GLY A 119 0.75 2.12 -12.63
C GLY A 119 1.44 1.14 -13.57
N SER A 120 2.46 0.45 -13.08
CA SER A 120 3.18 -0.52 -13.90
C SER A 120 2.38 -1.79 -14.08
N LYS A 121 2.46 -2.36 -15.28
CA LYS A 121 1.83 -3.62 -15.55
C LYS A 121 2.84 -4.72 -15.28
N ASN A 122 2.46 -5.65 -14.43
CA ASN A 122 3.32 -6.77 -14.07
C ASN A 122 2.74 -8.05 -14.63
N THR A 123 3.41 -8.61 -15.64
CA THR A 123 2.99 -9.86 -16.23
C THR A 123 3.76 -10.99 -15.58
N LYS A 124 3.04 -11.85 -14.90
CA LYS A 124 3.67 -13.01 -14.26
C LYS A 124 3.73 -14.17 -15.20
N ALA A 125 4.90 -14.66 -15.36
CA ALA A 125 5.10 -15.88 -16.13
C ALA A 125 4.89 -17.11 -15.26
#